data_ebb97a1d3a36245bef4ad6994124648d
#
_entry.id   ebb97a1d3a36245bef4ad6994124648d
#
_cell.length_a   1.000
_cell.length_b   1.000
_cell.length_c   1.000
_cell.angle_alpha   90.00
_cell.angle_beta   90.00
_cell.angle_gamma   90.00
#
_symmetry.space_group_name_H-M   'P 1'
#
loop_
_entity.id
_entity.type
_entity.pdbx_description
1 polymer ?
#
loop_
_entity_poly.entity_id
_entity_poly.type
_entity_poly.pdbx_seq_one_letter_code
_entity_poly.pdbx_strand_id
1 'polypeptide(L)'
;MAKEDMDQNWYLMCPHEIFQAKGYHLEDYFGEEWERRYLDCVQDARISKRTVTLKDIIRLVLRSAAETGTPFTFNRDTVNRMNPNGHAGMIYCSNLCTEIAQNMQAIEEVSKEVQTTDGDTVVVTVTRPGEFVVCNLASLSLGHLPVTDTSYMEEIVSTAVRALDNVIDLNFYPTPYAKLT
;
A
#
# COMPACT_ATOMS: atom_id res chain seq x y z
N MET A 1 23.33 -5.03 11.91
CA MET A 1 23.54 -6.15 10.97
C MET A 1 25.02 -6.48 10.95
N ALA A 2 25.38 -7.74 11.18
CA ALA A 2 26.75 -8.20 11.06
C ALA A 2 27.21 -8.16 9.59
N LYS A 3 28.53 -8.03 9.35
CA LYS A 3 29.09 -7.94 7.99
C LYS A 3 28.75 -9.17 7.13
N GLU A 4 28.59 -10.33 7.77
CA GLU A 4 28.21 -11.59 7.13
C GLU A 4 26.77 -11.59 6.58
N ASP A 5 25.86 -10.79 7.18
CA ASP A 5 24.46 -10.72 6.72
C ASP A 5 24.31 -9.92 5.41
N MET A 6 25.28 -9.07 5.08
CA MET A 6 25.23 -8.22 3.88
C MET A 6 25.49 -8.97 2.57
N ASP A 7 26.20 -10.09 2.63
CA ASP A 7 26.53 -10.91 1.46
C ASP A 7 25.49 -12.03 1.23
N GLN A 8 24.38 -12.04 2.01
CA GLN A 8 23.27 -12.95 1.80
C GLN A 8 22.60 -12.73 0.45
N ASN A 9 22.20 -13.83 -0.17
CA ASN A 9 21.46 -13.80 -1.40
C ASN A 9 19.99 -13.48 -1.14
N TRP A 10 19.46 -12.60 -1.98
CA TRP A 10 18.04 -12.33 -2.10
C TRP A 10 17.54 -12.76 -3.48
N TYR A 11 16.38 -13.39 -3.54
CA TYR A 11 15.83 -13.93 -4.77
C TYR A 11 14.63 -13.11 -5.21
N LEU A 12 14.76 -12.43 -6.33
CA LEU A 12 13.66 -11.75 -6.98
C LEU A 12 12.88 -12.76 -7.82
N MET A 13 11.58 -12.82 -7.63
CA MET A 13 10.69 -13.79 -8.27
C MET A 13 9.49 -13.07 -8.89
N CYS A 14 8.89 -13.66 -9.92
CA CYS A 14 7.69 -13.12 -10.55
C CYS A 14 6.44 -13.47 -9.70
N PRO A 15 5.63 -12.48 -9.24
CA PRO A 15 4.42 -12.77 -8.46
C PRO A 15 3.42 -13.67 -9.20
N HIS A 16 3.30 -13.52 -10.52
CA HIS A 16 2.43 -14.37 -11.34
C HIS A 16 2.88 -15.84 -11.33
N GLU A 17 4.18 -16.10 -11.47
CA GLU A 17 4.71 -17.47 -11.39
C GLU A 17 4.50 -18.10 -10.02
N ILE A 18 4.64 -17.29 -8.95
CA ILE A 18 4.35 -17.72 -7.58
C ILE A 18 2.88 -18.15 -7.47
N PHE A 19 1.96 -17.30 -7.94
CA PHE A 19 0.53 -17.64 -7.91
C PHE A 19 0.22 -18.92 -8.70
N GLN A 20 0.77 -19.08 -9.91
CA GLN A 20 0.60 -20.26 -10.74
C GLN A 20 1.16 -21.54 -10.08
N ALA A 21 2.28 -21.44 -9.39
CA ALA A 21 2.94 -22.58 -8.78
C ALA A 21 2.39 -22.97 -7.40
N LYS A 22 1.93 -21.97 -6.61
CA LYS A 22 1.60 -22.10 -5.19
C LYS A 22 0.13 -21.83 -4.85
N GLY A 23 -0.61 -21.11 -5.70
CA GLY A 23 -2.02 -20.74 -5.48
C GLY A 23 -2.22 -19.63 -4.45
N TYR A 24 -1.18 -18.85 -4.12
CA TYR A 24 -1.26 -17.71 -3.21
C TYR A 24 -0.38 -16.55 -3.70
N HIS A 25 -0.66 -15.35 -3.18
CA HIS A 25 0.16 -14.17 -3.38
C HIS A 25 1.02 -13.91 -2.14
N LEU A 26 2.34 -13.67 -2.31
CA LEU A 26 3.23 -13.38 -1.17
C LEU A 26 2.87 -12.08 -0.47
N GLU A 27 2.33 -11.11 -1.19
CA GLU A 27 1.88 -9.82 -0.65
C GLU A 27 0.74 -9.96 0.37
N ASP A 28 0.01 -11.06 0.41
CA ASP A 28 -1.05 -11.31 1.37
C ASP A 28 -0.55 -11.73 2.77
N TYR A 29 0.77 -11.82 2.93
CA TYR A 29 1.40 -12.27 4.18
C TYR A 29 2.45 -11.25 4.64
N PHE A 30 2.79 -11.32 5.94
CA PHE A 30 3.88 -10.55 6.56
C PHE A 30 4.52 -11.35 7.70
N GLY A 31 5.70 -10.90 8.19
CA GLY A 31 6.43 -11.53 9.29
C GLY A 31 6.89 -12.95 8.97
N GLU A 32 6.83 -13.83 9.96
CA GLU A 32 7.33 -15.23 9.86
C GLU A 32 6.60 -16.04 8.79
N GLU A 33 5.31 -15.81 8.61
CA GLU A 33 4.54 -16.52 7.59
C GLU A 33 4.96 -16.13 6.18
N TRP A 34 5.25 -14.84 5.94
CA TRP A 34 5.83 -14.37 4.69
C TRP A 34 7.19 -15.01 4.43
N GLU A 35 8.08 -15.02 5.44
CA GLU A 35 9.42 -15.60 5.33
C GLU A 35 9.35 -17.09 4.98
N ARG A 36 8.52 -17.84 5.68
CA ARG A 36 8.31 -19.27 5.43
C ARG A 36 7.87 -19.54 3.98
N ARG A 37 6.90 -18.76 3.49
CA ARG A 37 6.38 -18.88 2.11
C ARG A 37 7.40 -18.43 1.08
N TYR A 38 8.15 -17.37 1.36
CA TYR A 38 9.22 -16.91 0.49
C TYR A 38 10.30 -17.99 0.32
N LEU A 39 10.75 -18.60 1.40
CA LEU A 39 11.74 -19.70 1.36
C LEU A 39 11.20 -20.94 0.62
N ASP A 40 9.93 -21.26 0.76
CA ASP A 40 9.28 -22.32 -0.01
C ASP A 40 9.26 -22.01 -1.52
N CYS A 41 9.00 -20.75 -1.91
CA CYS A 41 9.09 -20.31 -3.30
C CYS A 41 10.54 -20.36 -3.84
N VAL A 42 11.52 -20.01 -3.01
CA VAL A 42 12.94 -20.07 -3.38
C VAL A 42 13.37 -21.50 -3.72
N GLN A 43 12.83 -22.50 -3.06
CA GLN A 43 13.15 -23.91 -3.30
C GLN A 43 12.41 -24.51 -4.51
N ASP A 44 11.34 -23.89 -4.99
CA ASP A 44 10.52 -24.42 -6.07
C ASP A 44 11.14 -24.14 -7.45
N ALA A 45 11.47 -25.20 -8.19
CA ALA A 45 12.10 -25.10 -9.51
C ALA A 45 11.17 -24.54 -10.60
N ARG A 46 9.86 -24.49 -10.37
CA ARG A 46 8.87 -23.93 -11.32
C ARG A 46 8.87 -22.42 -11.34
N ILE A 47 9.46 -21.77 -10.33
CA ILE A 47 9.50 -20.33 -10.17
C ILE A 47 10.86 -19.81 -10.62
N SER A 48 10.88 -18.91 -11.60
CA SER A 48 12.10 -18.26 -12.08
C SER A 48 12.67 -17.32 -11.01
N LYS A 49 14.00 -17.29 -10.87
CA LYS A 49 14.67 -16.50 -9.84
C LYS A 49 15.82 -15.68 -10.42
N ARG A 50 15.88 -14.42 -10.02
CA ARG A 50 17.07 -13.58 -10.20
C ARG A 50 17.72 -13.35 -8.85
N THR A 51 18.95 -13.79 -8.70
CA THR A 51 19.72 -13.59 -7.47
C THR A 51 20.36 -12.22 -7.44
N VAL A 52 20.21 -11.51 -6.30
CA VAL A 52 20.90 -10.26 -5.97
C VAL A 52 21.42 -10.38 -4.55
N THR A 53 22.45 -9.61 -4.19
CA THR A 53 22.92 -9.58 -2.80
C THR A 53 22.14 -8.52 -2.01
N LEU A 54 21.94 -8.75 -0.72
CA LEU A 54 21.34 -7.74 0.17
C LEU A 54 22.16 -6.44 0.15
N LYS A 55 23.49 -6.55 0.07
CA LYS A 55 24.42 -5.43 -0.06
C LYS A 55 24.14 -4.55 -1.29
N ASP A 56 23.84 -5.16 -2.44
CA ASP A 56 23.56 -4.42 -3.67
C ASP A 56 22.23 -3.67 -3.55
N ILE A 57 21.20 -4.30 -2.95
CA ILE A 57 19.91 -3.65 -2.68
C ILE A 57 20.10 -2.44 -1.76
N ILE A 58 20.75 -2.63 -0.61
CA ILE A 58 20.98 -1.56 0.37
C ILE A 58 21.81 -0.44 -0.23
N ARG A 59 22.86 -0.76 -0.99
CA ARG A 59 23.69 0.25 -1.66
C ARG A 59 22.89 1.09 -2.64
N LEU A 60 22.02 0.46 -3.43
CA LEU A 60 21.18 1.15 -4.39
C LEU A 60 20.19 2.07 -3.68
N VAL A 61 19.51 1.59 -2.63
CA VAL A 61 18.57 2.38 -1.83
C VAL A 61 19.25 3.59 -1.19
N LEU A 62 20.39 3.38 -0.51
CA LEU A 62 21.13 4.45 0.16
C LEU A 62 21.67 5.49 -0.83
N ARG A 63 22.17 5.04 -1.98
CA ARG A 63 22.64 5.93 -3.04
C ARG A 63 21.50 6.78 -3.59
N SER A 64 20.38 6.17 -3.94
CA SER A 64 19.20 6.87 -4.43
C SER A 64 18.67 7.88 -3.41
N ALA A 65 18.57 7.49 -2.14
CA ALA A 65 18.14 8.39 -1.07
C ALA A 65 19.08 9.59 -0.89
N ALA A 66 20.39 9.38 -1.00
CA ALA A 66 21.35 10.48 -0.91
C ALA A 66 21.33 11.42 -2.12
N GLU A 67 21.13 10.88 -3.34
CA GLU A 67 21.10 11.67 -4.58
C GLU A 67 19.77 12.38 -4.83
N THR A 68 18.65 11.79 -4.44
CA THR A 68 17.30 12.24 -4.84
C THR A 68 16.32 12.42 -3.68
N GLY A 69 16.65 11.99 -2.46
CA GLY A 69 15.74 11.96 -1.31
C GLY A 69 14.71 10.81 -1.35
N THR A 70 14.79 9.92 -2.33
CA THR A 70 13.90 8.75 -2.50
C THR A 70 14.71 7.47 -2.75
N PRO A 71 14.15 6.28 -2.52
CA PRO A 71 12.78 5.96 -2.07
C PRO A 71 12.57 6.20 -0.58
N PHE A 72 11.31 6.42 -0.19
CA PHE A 72 10.90 6.28 1.19
C PHE A 72 10.81 4.80 1.55
N THR A 73 11.24 4.45 2.76
CA THR A 73 11.19 3.08 3.26
C THR A 73 9.93 2.87 4.11
N PHE A 74 9.22 1.77 3.86
CA PHE A 74 8.02 1.41 4.58
C PHE A 74 8.18 0.00 5.17
N ASN A 75 8.25 -0.08 6.49
CA ASN A 75 8.48 -1.34 7.20
C ASN A 75 7.15 -2.08 7.42
N ARG A 76 6.68 -2.77 6.38
CA ARG A 76 5.36 -3.39 6.31
C ARG A 76 5.05 -4.34 7.47
N ASP A 77 6.01 -5.13 7.92
CA ASP A 77 5.84 -6.04 9.06
C ASP A 77 5.55 -5.28 10.35
N THR A 78 6.33 -4.23 10.63
CA THR A 78 6.13 -3.39 11.81
C THR A 78 4.79 -2.68 11.75
N VAL A 79 4.43 -2.13 10.60
CA VAL A 79 3.14 -1.44 10.40
C VAL A 79 1.97 -2.39 10.64
N ASN A 80 2.01 -3.60 10.08
CA ASN A 80 0.92 -4.56 10.28
C ASN A 80 0.85 -5.11 11.71
N ARG A 81 1.98 -5.30 12.38
CA ARG A 81 1.97 -5.66 13.81
C ARG A 81 1.37 -4.58 14.71
N MET A 82 1.51 -3.30 14.32
CA MET A 82 0.98 -2.15 15.06
C MET A 82 -0.38 -1.67 14.54
N ASN A 83 -0.94 -2.33 13.54
CA ASN A 83 -2.21 -1.97 12.93
C ASN A 83 -3.36 -2.17 13.93
N PRO A 84 -4.05 -1.11 14.39
CA PRO A 84 -5.17 -1.24 15.33
C PRO A 84 -6.38 -1.96 14.72
N ASN A 85 -6.48 -1.98 13.39
CA ASN A 85 -7.54 -2.63 12.62
C ASN A 85 -7.08 -3.94 11.97
N GLY A 86 -6.04 -4.58 12.50
CA GLY A 86 -5.50 -5.84 11.97
C GLY A 86 -6.49 -7.00 11.97
N HIS A 87 -7.58 -6.90 12.76
CA HIS A 87 -8.67 -7.86 12.78
C HIS A 87 -9.59 -7.77 11.54
N ALA A 88 -9.61 -6.63 10.87
CA ALA A 88 -10.47 -6.36 9.71
C ALA A 88 -9.73 -6.49 8.38
N GLY A 89 -8.40 -6.30 8.36
CA GLY A 89 -7.63 -6.35 7.13
C GLY A 89 -6.15 -6.08 7.33
N MET A 90 -5.43 -5.95 6.22
CA MET A 90 -3.99 -5.73 6.19
C MET A 90 -3.65 -4.44 5.44
N ILE A 91 -2.54 -3.83 5.84
CA ILE A 91 -1.94 -2.67 5.17
C ILE A 91 -0.90 -3.20 4.18
N TYR A 92 -1.18 -3.05 2.88
CA TYR A 92 -0.30 -3.52 1.81
C TYR A 92 0.79 -2.52 1.45
N CYS A 93 0.43 -1.24 1.42
CA CYS A 93 1.34 -0.14 1.11
C CYS A 93 0.87 1.16 1.79
N SER A 94 1.64 2.23 1.58
CA SER A 94 1.28 3.58 2.00
C SER A 94 1.08 4.47 0.77
N ASN A 95 0.69 5.74 1.00
CA ASN A 95 0.82 6.78 -0.01
C ASN A 95 2.31 7.11 -0.29
N LEU A 96 2.57 8.02 -1.23
CA LEU A 96 3.92 8.37 -1.66
C LEU A 96 4.84 8.80 -0.50
N CYS A 97 4.33 9.65 0.41
CA CYS A 97 5.13 10.21 1.51
C CYS A 97 5.16 9.32 2.77
N THR A 98 4.50 8.16 2.76
CA THR A 98 4.45 7.15 3.84
C THR A 98 3.73 7.56 5.13
N GLU A 99 2.96 8.65 5.12
CA GLU A 99 2.18 9.10 6.29
C GLU A 99 0.81 8.43 6.41
N ILE A 100 0.30 7.79 5.34
CA ILE A 100 -1.00 7.10 5.34
C ILE A 100 -0.79 5.60 5.30
N ALA A 101 -1.30 4.91 6.31
CA ALA A 101 -1.25 3.47 6.43
C ALA A 101 -2.65 2.96 6.84
N GLN A 102 -3.41 2.48 5.88
CA GLN A 102 -4.79 2.00 6.08
C GLN A 102 -4.97 0.60 5.49
N ASN A 103 -5.93 -0.15 6.02
CA ASN A 103 -6.32 -1.43 5.45
C ASN A 103 -6.77 -1.25 4.00
N MET A 104 -6.44 -2.23 3.16
CA MET A 104 -6.81 -2.27 1.76
C MET A 104 -7.33 -3.65 1.41
N GLN A 105 -8.31 -3.71 0.50
CA GLN A 105 -8.77 -4.95 -0.09
C GLN A 105 -8.87 -4.78 -1.60
N ALA A 106 -8.48 -5.81 -2.33
CA ALA A 106 -8.60 -5.82 -3.78
C ALA A 106 -10.07 -5.79 -4.23
N ILE A 107 -10.31 -5.18 -5.39
CA ILE A 107 -11.58 -5.31 -6.10
C ILE A 107 -11.65 -6.74 -6.63
N GLU A 108 -12.75 -7.43 -6.31
CA GLU A 108 -13.01 -8.79 -6.74
C GLU A 108 -14.04 -8.82 -7.87
N GLU A 109 -13.69 -9.40 -9.01
CA GLU A 109 -14.66 -9.68 -10.06
C GLU A 109 -15.51 -10.89 -9.64
N VAL A 110 -16.81 -10.67 -9.43
CA VAL A 110 -17.74 -11.70 -8.98
C VAL A 110 -18.33 -12.45 -10.18
N SER A 111 -18.72 -11.72 -11.22
CA SER A 111 -19.23 -12.30 -12.46
C SER A 111 -18.99 -11.38 -13.65
N LYS A 112 -18.96 -11.98 -14.83
CA LYS A 112 -18.88 -11.28 -16.11
C LYS A 112 -19.88 -11.87 -17.07
N GLU A 113 -20.81 -11.06 -17.55
CA GLU A 113 -21.87 -11.46 -18.44
C GLU A 113 -21.81 -10.66 -19.74
N VAL A 114 -22.07 -11.32 -20.86
CA VAL A 114 -22.24 -10.67 -22.16
C VAL A 114 -23.73 -10.54 -22.43
N GLN A 115 -24.19 -9.32 -22.63
CA GLN A 115 -25.59 -9.02 -22.88
C GLN A 115 -25.72 -8.27 -24.22
N THR A 116 -26.88 -8.37 -24.87
CA THR A 116 -27.23 -7.57 -26.03
C THR A 116 -28.23 -6.51 -25.62
N THR A 117 -27.86 -5.24 -25.78
CA THR A 117 -28.70 -4.09 -25.45
C THR A 117 -28.75 -3.16 -26.65
N ASP A 118 -29.96 -2.82 -27.10
CA ASP A 118 -30.19 -1.94 -28.27
C ASP A 118 -29.45 -2.37 -29.56
N GLY A 119 -29.22 -3.68 -29.72
CA GLY A 119 -28.51 -4.25 -30.88
C GLY A 119 -27.00 -4.34 -30.73
N ASP A 120 -26.44 -3.78 -29.67
CA ASP A 120 -25.02 -3.83 -29.35
C ASP A 120 -24.67 -4.93 -28.33
N THR A 121 -23.46 -5.47 -28.45
CA THR A 121 -22.92 -6.40 -27.46
C THR A 121 -22.26 -5.63 -26.33
N VAL A 122 -22.80 -5.77 -25.12
CA VAL A 122 -22.27 -5.14 -23.90
C VAL A 122 -21.71 -6.20 -22.96
N VAL A 123 -20.62 -5.89 -22.29
CA VAL A 123 -20.05 -6.72 -21.22
C VAL A 123 -20.38 -6.08 -19.88
N VAL A 124 -21.17 -6.79 -19.06
CA VAL A 124 -21.49 -6.36 -17.70
C VAL A 124 -20.58 -7.10 -16.73
N THR A 125 -19.78 -6.37 -15.97
CA THR A 125 -18.93 -6.92 -14.93
C THR A 125 -19.49 -6.54 -13.56
N VAL A 126 -19.77 -7.53 -12.75
CA VAL A 126 -20.18 -7.33 -11.34
C VAL A 126 -18.95 -7.49 -10.46
N THR A 127 -18.66 -6.49 -9.66
CA THR A 127 -17.50 -6.47 -8.77
C THR A 127 -17.92 -6.28 -7.33
N ARG A 128 -17.17 -6.89 -6.41
CA ARG A 128 -17.15 -6.51 -4.99
C ARG A 128 -16.09 -5.44 -4.81
N PRO A 129 -16.45 -4.25 -4.26
CA PRO A 129 -15.55 -3.09 -4.30
C PRO A 129 -14.28 -3.24 -3.46
N GLY A 130 -14.23 -4.11 -2.47
CA GLY A 130 -13.10 -4.16 -1.53
C GLY A 130 -13.00 -2.87 -0.70
N GLU A 131 -11.82 -2.59 -0.15
CA GLU A 131 -11.51 -1.36 0.57
C GLU A 131 -10.58 -0.48 -0.27
N PHE A 132 -11.08 0.66 -0.71
CA PHE A 132 -10.37 1.62 -1.55
C PHE A 132 -9.98 2.85 -0.73
N VAL A 133 -8.68 2.97 -0.43
CA VAL A 133 -8.15 4.06 0.42
C VAL A 133 -8.26 5.41 -0.27
N VAL A 134 -8.87 6.37 0.41
CA VAL A 134 -8.94 7.79 0.02
C VAL A 134 -8.36 8.65 1.15
N CYS A 135 -7.62 9.69 0.79
CA CYS A 135 -7.00 10.58 1.76
C CYS A 135 -7.12 12.04 1.34
N ASN A 136 -7.61 12.88 2.25
CA ASN A 136 -7.59 14.34 2.13
C ASN A 136 -6.46 14.90 3.00
N LEU A 137 -5.62 15.76 2.43
CA LEU A 137 -4.45 16.32 3.10
C LEU A 137 -4.51 17.84 3.18
N ALA A 138 -4.04 18.39 4.30
CA ALA A 138 -3.80 19.82 4.48
C ALA A 138 -2.52 20.04 5.27
N SER A 139 -1.93 21.22 5.16
CA SER A 139 -0.74 21.63 5.90
C SER A 139 -0.88 23.04 6.45
N LEU A 140 -0.44 23.23 7.69
CA LEU A 140 -0.34 24.52 8.33
C LEU A 140 1.11 25.01 8.32
N SER A 141 1.35 26.23 7.82
CA SER A 141 2.69 26.84 7.83
C SER A 141 2.99 27.43 9.20
N LEU A 142 3.59 26.66 10.09
CA LEU A 142 3.87 27.09 11.47
C LEU A 142 4.75 28.34 11.55
N GLY A 143 5.60 28.60 10.54
CA GLY A 143 6.42 29.80 10.47
C GLY A 143 5.61 31.12 10.28
N HIS A 144 4.34 31.03 9.90
CA HIS A 144 3.45 32.16 9.68
C HIS A 144 2.31 32.24 10.70
N LEU A 145 2.31 31.38 11.69
CA LEU A 145 1.26 31.30 12.72
C LEU A 145 1.81 31.67 14.09
N PRO A 146 1.01 32.31 14.97
CA PRO A 146 1.39 32.54 16.35
C PRO A 146 1.31 31.27 17.18
N VAL A 147 2.27 30.35 16.99
CA VAL A 147 2.28 29.00 17.56
C VAL A 147 2.28 28.98 19.09
N THR A 148 2.59 30.09 19.76
CA THR A 148 2.53 30.26 21.21
C THR A 148 1.13 30.64 21.72
N ASP A 149 0.23 31.07 20.83
CA ASP A 149 -1.17 31.34 21.17
C ASP A 149 -2.00 30.04 20.97
N THR A 150 -2.19 29.32 22.07
CA THR A 150 -2.88 28.04 22.08
C THR A 150 -4.32 28.16 21.59
N SER A 151 -5.03 29.22 21.98
CA SER A 151 -6.43 29.43 21.60
C SER A 151 -6.58 29.64 20.09
N TYR A 152 -5.69 30.46 19.52
CA TYR A 152 -5.65 30.66 18.06
C TYR A 152 -5.30 29.38 17.31
N MET A 153 -4.34 28.60 17.81
CA MET A 153 -3.97 27.33 17.22
C MET A 153 -5.10 26.29 17.26
N GLU A 154 -5.86 26.24 18.36
CA GLU A 154 -7.05 25.36 18.46
C GLU A 154 -8.12 25.74 17.43
N GLU A 155 -8.38 27.03 17.23
CA GLU A 155 -9.34 27.51 16.23
C GLU A 155 -8.91 27.14 14.80
N ILE A 156 -7.65 27.39 14.44
CA ILE A 156 -7.11 27.09 13.13
C ILE A 156 -7.14 25.58 12.84
N VAL A 157 -6.69 24.77 13.77
CA VAL A 157 -6.68 23.29 13.63
C VAL A 157 -8.12 22.76 13.51
N SER A 158 -9.03 23.22 14.36
CA SER A 158 -10.45 22.85 14.31
C SER A 158 -11.09 23.21 12.96
N THR A 159 -10.76 24.40 12.44
CA THR A 159 -11.26 24.86 11.14
C THR A 159 -10.69 24.00 10.00
N ALA A 160 -9.39 23.68 10.03
CA ALA A 160 -8.75 22.83 9.03
C ALA A 160 -9.34 21.41 9.03
N VAL A 161 -9.56 20.82 10.21
CA VAL A 161 -10.19 19.49 10.34
C VAL A 161 -11.60 19.50 9.79
N ARG A 162 -12.43 20.52 10.12
CA ARG A 162 -13.78 20.64 9.56
C ARG A 162 -13.78 20.81 8.05
N ALA A 163 -12.80 21.55 7.51
CA ALA A 163 -12.66 21.70 6.06
C ALA A 163 -12.37 20.36 5.38
N LEU A 164 -11.48 19.55 5.96
CA LEU A 164 -11.15 18.21 5.45
C LEU A 164 -12.35 17.25 5.56
N ASP A 165 -13.09 17.32 6.66
CA ASP A 165 -14.31 16.53 6.88
C ASP A 165 -15.39 16.87 5.85
N ASN A 166 -15.63 18.17 5.62
CA ASN A 166 -16.58 18.62 4.58
C ASN A 166 -16.17 18.20 3.16
N VAL A 167 -14.87 18.06 2.89
CA VAL A 167 -14.38 17.57 1.59
C VAL A 167 -14.85 16.14 1.35
N ILE A 168 -14.93 15.30 2.38
CA ILE A 168 -15.42 13.92 2.25
C ILE A 168 -16.86 13.94 1.72
N ASP A 169 -17.71 14.81 2.24
CA ASP A 169 -19.12 14.91 1.84
C ASP A 169 -19.33 15.57 0.46
N LEU A 170 -18.50 16.56 0.13
CA LEU A 170 -18.70 17.44 -1.03
C LEU A 170 -17.88 17.03 -2.25
N ASN A 171 -16.92 16.13 -2.09
CA ASN A 171 -15.97 15.77 -3.14
C ASN A 171 -16.65 15.07 -4.33
N PHE A 172 -16.09 15.34 -5.51
CA PHE A 172 -16.43 14.58 -6.71
C PHE A 172 -15.49 13.37 -6.82
N TYR A 173 -15.97 12.20 -6.42
CA TYR A 173 -15.18 10.97 -6.46
C TYR A 173 -15.05 10.46 -7.89
N PRO A 174 -13.81 10.26 -8.40
CA PRO A 174 -13.58 9.86 -9.79
C PRO A 174 -14.00 8.42 -10.08
N THR A 175 -14.13 7.59 -9.04
CA THR A 175 -14.55 6.19 -9.18
C THR A 175 -15.65 5.86 -8.16
N PRO A 176 -16.57 4.95 -8.52
CA PRO A 176 -17.59 4.46 -7.57
C PRO A 176 -16.98 3.84 -6.30
N TYR A 177 -15.83 3.18 -6.44
CA TYR A 177 -15.14 2.52 -5.33
C TYR A 177 -14.68 3.52 -4.27
N ALA A 178 -14.08 4.63 -4.69
CA ALA A 178 -13.64 5.70 -3.79
C ALA A 178 -14.80 6.39 -3.05
N LYS A 179 -16.01 6.33 -3.60
CA LYS A 179 -17.22 6.89 -2.97
C LYS A 179 -17.82 5.96 -1.93
N LEU A 180 -17.62 4.64 -2.08
CA LEU A 180 -18.23 3.62 -1.23
C LEU A 180 -17.39 3.35 0.04
N THR A 181 -16.10 3.69 0.03
CA THR A 181 -15.20 3.56 1.16
C THR A 181 -15.22 4.80 2.04
#